data_b519bd90023049a1ef8a727fb9c7b3af
#
_entry.id   b519bd90023049a1ef8a727fb9c7b3af
#
_cell.length_a   1.000
_cell.length_b   1.000
_cell.length_c   1.000
_cell.angle_alpha   90.00
_cell.angle_beta   90.00
_cell.angle_gamma   90.00
#
_symmetry.space_group_name_H-M   'P 1'
#
loop_
_entity.id
_entity.type
_entity.pdbx_description
1 polymer ?
#
loop_
_entity_poly.entity_id
_entity_poly.type
_entity_poly.pdbx_seq_one_letter_code
_entity_poly.pdbx_strand_id
1 'polypeptide(L)'
;MKKFLKLLSLFILISCSHEDVVINDDYVPEKNEHHISLETALSELNAVLTDIDATTRAEGIRSVRSVSTIRNVDLFPETRSHSAQEEDIVYIINFDEDQGFALLAANDRLAPVIAITEH
;
A
#
# COMPACT_ATOMS: atom_id res chain seq x y z
N MET A 1 53.71 8.84 -42.60
CA MET A 1 52.76 7.77 -42.18
C MET A 1 52.84 7.40 -40.68
N LYS A 2 53.95 7.51 -40.03
CA LYS A 2 54.03 7.20 -38.58
C LYS A 2 53.31 8.18 -37.67
N LYS A 3 53.00 9.39 -38.10
CA LYS A 3 52.29 10.41 -37.33
C LYS A 3 50.77 10.23 -37.35
N PHE A 4 50.21 9.58 -38.36
CA PHE A 4 48.79 9.30 -38.45
C PHE A 4 48.34 8.16 -37.52
N LEU A 5 49.24 7.19 -37.32
CA LEU A 5 48.96 6.06 -36.44
C LEU A 5 48.93 6.45 -34.95
N LYS A 6 49.66 7.51 -34.57
CA LYS A 6 49.62 8.06 -33.20
C LYS A 6 48.38 8.87 -32.90
N LEU A 7 47.80 9.48 -33.93
CA LEU A 7 46.55 10.25 -33.76
C LEU A 7 45.33 9.31 -33.65
N LEU A 8 45.36 8.18 -34.31
CA LEU A 8 44.28 7.17 -34.22
C LEU A 8 44.25 6.46 -32.87
N SER A 9 45.43 6.30 -32.23
CA SER A 9 45.50 5.67 -30.91
C SER A 9 44.99 6.55 -29.76
N LEU A 10 44.91 7.86 -29.98
CA LEU A 10 44.42 8.79 -28.95
C LEU A 10 42.90 8.88 -28.93
N PHE A 11 42.20 8.43 -29.99
CA PHE A 11 40.77 8.50 -30.08
C PHE A 11 40.03 7.32 -29.39
N ILE A 12 40.74 6.28 -28.99
CA ILE A 12 40.16 5.06 -28.41
C ILE A 12 39.97 5.17 -26.89
N LEU A 13 40.50 6.23 -26.24
CA LEU A 13 40.44 6.35 -24.79
C LEU A 13 39.34 7.28 -24.26
N ILE A 14 38.44 7.78 -25.11
CA ILE A 14 37.33 8.65 -24.69
C ILE A 14 35.99 7.88 -24.78
N SER A 15 36.01 6.57 -24.56
CA SER A 15 34.78 5.78 -24.45
C SER A 15 34.60 5.25 -23.04
N CYS A 16 34.93 6.11 -22.02
CA CYS A 16 34.30 6.00 -20.72
C CYS A 16 33.16 7.01 -20.73
N SER A 17 32.05 6.62 -21.31
CA SER A 17 30.78 7.24 -20.91
C SER A 17 30.57 6.89 -19.45
N HIS A 18 30.93 7.81 -18.56
CA HIS A 18 30.32 7.86 -17.27
C HIS A 18 28.83 8.09 -17.56
N GLU A 19 28.06 7.02 -17.53
CA GLU A 19 26.66 7.20 -17.23
C GLU A 19 26.64 7.72 -15.81
N ASP A 20 26.58 9.04 -15.66
CA ASP A 20 26.12 9.63 -14.45
C ASP A 20 24.76 9.01 -14.19
N VAL A 21 24.70 8.08 -13.25
CA VAL A 21 23.46 7.66 -12.66
C VAL A 21 22.92 8.91 -12.02
N VAL A 22 22.09 9.64 -12.74
CA VAL A 22 21.29 10.71 -12.20
C VAL A 22 20.38 10.03 -11.22
N ILE A 23 20.79 10.01 -9.96
CA ILE A 23 19.89 9.74 -8.85
C ILE A 23 18.95 10.93 -8.88
N ASN A 24 17.84 10.77 -9.60
CA ASN A 24 16.74 11.69 -9.46
C ASN A 24 16.26 11.53 -8.03
N ASP A 25 16.61 12.48 -7.18
CA ASP A 25 16.05 12.62 -5.83
C ASP A 25 14.53 12.89 -5.86
N ASP A 26 13.92 12.93 -7.03
CA ASP A 26 12.48 12.95 -7.23
C ASP A 26 11.89 11.53 -7.35
N TYR A 27 12.35 10.58 -6.51
CA TYR A 27 11.53 9.41 -6.26
C TYR A 27 10.32 9.84 -5.44
N VAL A 28 9.34 10.41 -6.11
CA VAL A 28 7.98 10.49 -5.59
C VAL A 28 7.53 9.03 -5.52
N PRO A 29 7.32 8.46 -4.33
CA PRO A 29 6.81 7.11 -4.22
C PRO A 29 5.52 7.07 -5.03
N GLU A 30 5.49 6.21 -6.04
CA GLU A 30 4.32 6.02 -6.88
C GLU A 30 3.18 5.66 -5.94
N LYS A 31 2.29 6.63 -5.71
CA LYS A 31 1.13 6.43 -4.84
C LYS A 31 0.36 5.29 -5.46
N ASN A 32 0.24 4.18 -4.75
CA ASN A 32 -0.53 3.05 -5.22
C ASN A 32 -1.94 3.53 -5.57
N GLU A 33 -2.24 3.57 -6.86
CA GLU A 33 -3.52 4.08 -7.38
C GLU A 33 -4.72 3.29 -6.83
N HIS A 34 -4.46 2.07 -6.36
CA HIS A 34 -5.48 1.17 -5.81
C HIS A 34 -5.61 1.23 -4.29
N HIS A 35 -4.82 2.07 -3.62
CA HIS A 35 -4.87 2.18 -2.18
C HIS A 35 -6.13 2.91 -1.71
N ILE A 36 -6.87 2.26 -0.81
CA ILE A 36 -8.03 2.84 -0.12
C ILE A 36 -7.57 3.34 1.25
N SER A 37 -7.80 4.61 1.53
CA SER A 37 -7.49 5.17 2.85
C SER A 37 -8.41 4.59 3.92
N LEU A 38 -7.94 4.56 5.16
CA LEU A 38 -8.74 4.12 6.32
C LEU A 38 -10.07 4.89 6.43
N GLU A 39 -10.04 6.19 6.17
CA GLU A 39 -11.23 7.04 6.22
C GLU A 39 -12.29 6.59 5.20
N THR A 40 -11.87 6.32 3.96
CA THR A 40 -12.74 5.81 2.91
C THR A 40 -13.28 4.43 3.29
N ALA A 41 -12.42 3.53 3.79
CA ALA A 41 -12.82 2.19 4.21
C ALA A 41 -13.84 2.23 5.36
N LEU A 42 -13.68 3.11 6.34
CA LEU A 42 -14.65 3.31 7.42
C LEU A 42 -15.99 3.86 6.93
N SER A 43 -15.97 4.73 5.91
CA SER A 43 -17.21 5.25 5.30
C SER A 43 -17.99 4.12 4.62
N GLU A 44 -17.32 3.24 3.90
CA GLU A 44 -17.91 2.04 3.27
C GLU A 44 -18.48 1.08 4.33
N LEU A 45 -17.72 0.84 5.40
CA LEU A 45 -18.20 0.02 6.52
C LEU A 45 -19.47 0.58 7.13
N ASN A 46 -19.53 1.89 7.37
CA ASN A 46 -20.69 2.52 7.96
C ASN A 46 -21.93 2.39 7.07
N ALA A 47 -21.76 2.49 5.75
CA ALA A 47 -22.86 2.28 4.80
C ALA A 47 -23.40 0.83 4.88
N VAL A 48 -22.49 -0.16 4.93
CA VAL A 48 -22.87 -1.58 5.06
C VAL A 48 -23.53 -1.88 6.39
N LEU A 49 -23.00 -1.36 7.51
CA LEU A 49 -23.60 -1.54 8.83
C LEU A 49 -25.00 -0.92 8.91
N THR A 50 -25.19 0.25 8.32
CA THR A 50 -26.52 0.89 8.27
C THR A 50 -27.54 0.02 7.55
N ASP A 51 -27.13 -0.63 6.45
CA ASP A 51 -28.01 -1.53 5.70
C ASP A 51 -28.31 -2.83 6.47
N ILE A 52 -27.32 -3.40 7.13
CA ILE A 52 -27.47 -4.59 7.98
C ILE A 52 -28.39 -4.29 9.17
N ASP A 53 -28.14 -3.22 9.89
CA ASP A 53 -28.88 -2.86 11.09
C ASP A 53 -30.34 -2.50 10.76
N ALA A 54 -30.60 -1.93 9.58
CA ALA A 54 -31.95 -1.68 9.09
C ALA A 54 -32.73 -3.00 8.85
N THR A 55 -32.04 -4.08 8.52
CA THR A 55 -32.66 -5.39 8.21
C THR A 55 -32.75 -6.31 9.44
N THR A 56 -31.83 -6.21 10.39
CA THR A 56 -31.69 -7.15 11.53
C THR A 56 -32.32 -6.69 12.84
N ARG A 57 -32.88 -5.48 12.91
CA ARG A 57 -33.36 -4.86 14.17
C ARG A 57 -32.28 -4.74 15.25
N ALA A 58 -31.01 -4.71 14.88
CA ALA A 58 -29.94 -4.46 15.83
C ALA A 58 -30.09 -3.04 16.37
N GLU A 59 -30.34 -2.93 17.66
CA GLU A 59 -30.42 -1.64 18.35
C GLU A 59 -29.00 -1.15 18.62
N GLY A 60 -28.57 -0.17 17.85
CA GLY A 60 -27.39 0.59 18.18
C GLY A 60 -26.35 0.68 17.06
N ILE A 61 -25.84 1.89 16.89
CA ILE A 61 -24.67 2.15 16.04
C ILE A 61 -23.46 1.49 16.71
N ARG A 62 -22.83 0.55 16.04
CA ARG A 62 -21.57 -0.08 16.51
C ARG A 62 -20.49 0.97 16.59
N SER A 63 -19.94 1.22 17.76
CA SER A 63 -18.82 2.14 17.92
C SER A 63 -17.50 1.42 17.73
N VAL A 64 -16.55 2.11 17.07
CA VAL A 64 -15.22 1.60 16.83
C VAL A 64 -14.39 1.75 18.11
N ARG A 65 -13.91 0.63 18.64
CA ARG A 65 -13.01 0.58 19.79
C ARG A 65 -11.56 0.78 19.40
N SER A 66 -11.11 0.09 18.37
CA SER A 66 -9.73 0.17 17.89
C SER A 66 -9.63 -0.23 16.42
N VAL A 67 -8.60 0.29 15.79
CA VAL A 67 -8.23 -0.04 14.42
C VAL A 67 -6.81 -0.60 14.42
N SER A 68 -6.61 -1.71 13.73
CA SER A 68 -5.28 -2.27 13.46
C SER A 68 -5.11 -2.39 11.95
N THR A 69 -3.90 -2.19 11.47
CA THR A 69 -3.57 -2.30 10.05
C THR A 69 -2.59 -3.45 9.84
N ILE A 70 -2.88 -4.32 8.89
CA ILE A 70 -1.94 -5.33 8.41
C ILE A 70 -1.30 -4.81 7.14
N ARG A 71 0.03 -4.76 7.13
CA ARG A 71 0.85 -4.33 6.00
C ARG A 71 1.52 -5.51 5.32
N ASN A 72 1.92 -5.31 4.07
CA ASN A 72 2.68 -6.32 3.32
C ASN A 72 3.93 -6.79 4.06
N VAL A 73 4.64 -5.89 4.74
CA VAL A 73 5.86 -6.21 5.51
C VAL A 73 5.59 -7.09 6.73
N ASP A 74 4.38 -7.08 7.27
CA ASP A 74 3.98 -7.91 8.39
C ASP A 74 3.74 -9.36 7.96
N LEU A 75 3.26 -9.55 6.71
CA LEU A 75 2.98 -10.86 6.14
C LEU A 75 4.23 -11.52 5.55
N PHE A 76 5.14 -10.74 5.01
CA PHE A 76 6.33 -11.22 4.30
C PHE A 76 7.59 -10.55 4.86
N PRO A 77 8.00 -10.88 6.10
CA PRO A 77 9.15 -10.24 6.75
C PRO A 77 10.48 -10.51 6.02
N GLU A 78 10.56 -11.56 5.21
CA GLU A 78 11.76 -11.92 4.46
C GLU A 78 11.97 -11.07 3.20
N THR A 79 10.94 -10.42 2.70
CA THR A 79 11.01 -9.54 1.53
C THR A 79 11.37 -8.10 1.88
N ARG A 80 11.94 -7.86 3.05
CA ARG A 80 12.49 -6.55 3.44
C ARG A 80 13.72 -6.17 2.62
N SER A 81 13.63 -6.25 1.29
CA SER A 81 14.57 -5.54 0.44
C SER A 81 14.32 -4.03 0.65
N HIS A 82 15.37 -3.25 0.74
CA HIS A 82 15.34 -1.82 1.02
C HIS A 82 14.49 -0.97 0.04
N SER A 83 13.82 -1.59 -0.90
CA SER A 83 12.96 -0.97 -1.90
C SER A 83 11.49 -1.40 -1.84
N ALA A 84 11.11 -2.31 -0.94
CA ALA A 84 9.71 -2.68 -0.79
C ALA A 84 8.97 -1.55 -0.07
N GLN A 85 8.11 -0.86 -0.82
CA GLN A 85 7.22 0.14 -0.25
C GLN A 85 6.27 -0.54 0.74
N GLU A 86 6.16 0.02 1.94
CA GLU A 86 5.18 -0.46 2.92
C GLU A 86 3.78 -0.12 2.41
N GLU A 87 2.95 -1.14 2.28
CA GLU A 87 1.58 -1.02 1.80
C GLU A 87 0.61 -1.60 2.82
N ASP A 88 -0.45 -0.86 3.11
CA ASP A 88 -1.57 -1.38 3.89
C ASP A 88 -2.35 -2.39 3.05
N ILE A 89 -2.65 -3.55 3.61
CA ILE A 89 -3.39 -4.61 2.93
C ILE A 89 -4.81 -4.72 3.46
N VAL A 90 -4.95 -4.74 4.79
CA VAL A 90 -6.22 -4.93 5.48
C VAL A 90 -6.28 -4.06 6.71
N TYR A 91 -7.43 -3.45 6.95
CA TYR A 91 -7.77 -2.81 8.22
C TYR A 91 -8.65 -3.75 9.04
N ILE A 92 -8.33 -3.89 10.32
CA ILE A 92 -9.12 -4.65 11.29
C ILE A 92 -9.79 -3.63 12.21
N ILE A 93 -11.10 -3.58 12.19
CA ILE A 93 -11.91 -2.69 12.99
C ILE A 93 -12.54 -3.50 14.12
N ASN A 94 -12.13 -3.26 15.35
CA ASN A 94 -12.75 -3.88 16.51
C ASN A 94 -13.85 -2.96 17.06
N PHE A 95 -15.01 -3.51 17.32
CA PHE A 95 -16.14 -2.79 17.90
C PHE A 95 -16.12 -2.83 19.43
N ASP A 96 -16.77 -1.86 20.05
CA ASP A 96 -16.99 -1.83 21.50
C ASP A 96 -17.95 -2.94 21.94
N GLU A 97 -17.97 -3.19 23.23
CA GLU A 97 -18.94 -4.07 23.90
C GLU A 97 -19.02 -5.49 23.33
N ASP A 98 -17.86 -6.03 22.88
CA ASP A 98 -17.75 -7.36 22.27
C ASP A 98 -18.68 -7.58 21.06
N GLN A 99 -19.01 -6.51 20.34
CA GLN A 99 -19.84 -6.54 19.12
C GLN A 99 -19.11 -7.11 17.89
N GLY A 100 -17.98 -7.78 18.10
CA GLY A 100 -17.20 -8.41 17.06
C GLY A 100 -16.21 -7.47 16.38
N PHE A 101 -15.88 -7.79 15.14
CA PHE A 101 -14.93 -7.02 14.35
C PHE A 101 -15.30 -7.02 12.86
N ALA A 102 -14.73 -6.09 12.12
CA ALA A 102 -14.81 -6.06 10.66
C ALA A 102 -13.42 -6.10 10.05
N LEU A 103 -13.30 -6.73 8.89
CA LEU A 103 -12.13 -6.71 8.02
C LEU A 103 -12.44 -5.89 6.79
N LEU A 104 -11.64 -4.85 6.56
CA LEU A 104 -11.78 -3.94 5.43
C LEU A 104 -10.56 -4.05 4.51
N ALA A 105 -10.80 -4.01 3.20
CA ALA A 105 -9.72 -3.97 2.23
C ALA A 105 -9.07 -2.58 2.18
N ALA A 106 -7.75 -2.55 2.13
CA ALA A 106 -6.99 -1.33 1.84
C ALA A 106 -6.69 -1.18 0.34
N ASN A 107 -7.36 -1.96 -0.51
CA ASN A 107 -7.15 -1.98 -1.95
C ASN A 107 -8.49 -2.13 -2.69
N ASP A 108 -8.73 -1.30 -3.71
CA ASP A 108 -9.98 -1.25 -4.48
C ASP A 108 -10.23 -2.44 -5.40
N ARG A 109 -9.23 -3.33 -5.54
CA ARG A 109 -9.38 -4.60 -6.29
C ARG A 109 -10.12 -5.67 -5.50
N LEU A 110 -10.34 -5.45 -4.21
CA LEU A 110 -11.08 -6.32 -3.32
C LEU A 110 -12.41 -5.66 -2.93
N ALA A 111 -13.35 -6.46 -2.47
CA ALA A 111 -14.58 -5.91 -1.87
C ALA A 111 -14.20 -5.03 -0.67
N PRO A 112 -14.76 -3.81 -0.54
CA PRO A 112 -14.42 -2.87 0.52
C PRO A 112 -14.55 -3.47 1.92
N VAL A 113 -15.63 -4.20 2.17
CA VAL A 113 -15.85 -4.95 3.39
C VAL A 113 -15.67 -6.43 3.10
N ILE A 114 -14.61 -7.03 3.65
CA ILE A 114 -14.27 -8.45 3.44
C ILE A 114 -15.12 -9.32 4.35
N ALA A 115 -15.24 -8.96 5.61
CA ALA A 115 -16.01 -9.71 6.60
C ALA A 115 -16.47 -8.80 7.73
N ILE A 116 -17.61 -9.13 8.31
CA ILE A 116 -18.12 -8.60 9.57
C ILE A 116 -18.49 -9.79 10.43
N THR A 117 -17.99 -9.83 11.66
CA THR A 117 -18.37 -10.86 12.62
C THR A 117 -19.35 -10.26 13.62
N GLU A 118 -20.34 -11.04 13.96
CA GLU A 118 -21.14 -10.91 15.16
C GLU A 118 -20.63 -12.00 16.11
N HIS A 119 -20.53 -11.76 17.42
CA HIS A 119 -20.07 -12.82 18.30
C HIS A 119 -21.17 -13.83 18.62
#